data_ea9df6e54929782019e770252a6dbf1c
#
_entry.id   ea9df6e54929782019e770252a6dbf1c
#
_cell.length_a   1.000
_cell.length_b   1.000
_cell.length_c   1.000
_cell.angle_alpha   90.00
_cell.angle_beta   90.00
_cell.angle_gamma   90.00
#
_symmetry.space_group_name_H-M   'P 1'
#
loop_
_entity.id
_entity.type
_entity.pdbx_description
1 polymer ?
#
loop_
_entity_poly.entity_id
_entity_poly.type
_entity_poly.pdbx_seq_one_letter_code
_entity_poly.pdbx_strand_id
1 'polypeptide(L)'
;MIKIKGIDNTDRLIIFDLDDTLVKTDAKIKILKRGSREVIKELTPQEFNKFRTKKHHTLNFDDFDSPELLRQGRIIHDIFEILKKSYREKTPVAILTARSSSELVREFFLSNGID
;
A
#
# COMPACT_ATOMS: atom_id res chain seq x y z
N MET A 1 4.59 -1.32 -7.10
CA MET A 1 4.86 -1.84 -8.45
C MET A 1 3.63 -1.70 -9.32
N ILE A 2 3.82 -1.39 -10.61
CA ILE A 2 2.72 -1.26 -11.55
C ILE A 2 2.64 -2.53 -12.38
N LYS A 3 1.42 -3.07 -12.52
CA LYS A 3 1.16 -4.20 -13.41
C LYS A 3 0.12 -3.79 -14.45
N ILE A 4 0.38 -4.13 -15.69
CA ILE A 4 -0.55 -3.87 -16.79
C ILE A 4 -1.04 -5.21 -17.31
N LYS A 5 -2.37 -5.37 -17.31
CA LYS A 5 -3.01 -6.55 -17.86
C LYS A 5 -3.93 -6.14 -18.98
N GLY A 6 -3.81 -6.81 -20.13
CA GLY A 6 -4.69 -6.63 -21.27
C GLY A 6 -5.45 -7.91 -21.55
N ILE A 7 -6.77 -7.78 -21.79
CA ILE A 7 -7.60 -8.89 -22.28
C ILE A 7 -7.44 -8.98 -23.79
N ASP A 8 -7.40 -7.83 -24.43
CA ASP A 8 -7.07 -7.67 -25.85
C ASP A 8 -6.41 -6.30 -26.05
N ASN A 9 -6.19 -5.89 -27.30
CA ASN A 9 -5.50 -4.64 -27.61
C ASN A 9 -6.28 -3.39 -27.23
N THR A 10 -7.58 -3.49 -26.93
CA THR A 10 -8.45 -2.37 -26.62
C THR A 10 -8.76 -2.25 -25.13
N ASP A 11 -8.74 -3.37 -24.42
CA ASP A 11 -9.11 -3.41 -23.00
C ASP A 11 -7.86 -3.56 -22.13
N ARG A 12 -7.59 -2.51 -21.34
CA ARG A 12 -6.44 -2.48 -20.43
C ARG A 12 -6.92 -2.24 -19.01
N LEU A 13 -6.34 -2.96 -18.10
CA LEU A 13 -6.49 -2.72 -16.67
C LEU A 13 -5.10 -2.48 -16.09
N ILE A 14 -4.91 -1.32 -15.47
CA ILE A 14 -3.65 -1.00 -14.79
C ILE A 14 -3.86 -1.21 -13.31
N ILE A 15 -3.01 -2.01 -12.69
CA ILE A 15 -3.07 -2.32 -11.26
C ILE A 15 -1.91 -1.63 -10.56
N PHE A 16 -2.23 -0.83 -9.54
CA PHE A 16 -1.25 -0.12 -8.71
C PHE A 16 -1.27 -0.70 -7.31
N ASP A 17 -0.09 -0.96 -6.76
CA ASP A 17 0.05 -1.15 -5.33
C ASP A 17 -0.06 0.21 -4.64
N LEU A 18 -0.51 0.25 -3.39
CA LEU A 18 -0.61 1.49 -2.64
C LEU A 18 0.70 1.79 -1.90
N ASP A 19 1.04 0.95 -0.91
CA ASP A 19 2.20 1.21 -0.07
C ASP A 19 3.51 1.01 -0.82
N ASP A 20 4.42 1.96 -0.70
CA ASP A 20 5.74 2.01 -1.37
C ASP A 20 5.68 2.10 -2.90
N THR A 21 4.50 2.29 -3.48
CA THR A 21 4.33 2.54 -4.92
C THR A 21 3.70 3.89 -5.17
N LEU A 22 2.56 4.17 -4.56
CA LEU A 22 1.85 5.45 -4.68
C LEU A 22 2.13 6.38 -3.51
N VAL A 23 2.35 5.82 -2.34
CA VAL A 23 2.59 6.58 -1.12
C VAL A 23 3.64 5.88 -0.26
N LYS A 24 4.50 6.67 0.35
CA LYS A 24 5.46 6.19 1.34
C LYS A 24 5.07 6.71 2.72
N THR A 25 4.82 5.80 3.65
CA THR A 25 4.42 6.13 5.01
C THR A 25 5.47 5.64 6.00
N ASP A 26 5.30 6.05 7.27
CA ASP A 26 6.12 5.55 8.36
C ASP A 26 5.54 4.29 9.01
N ALA A 27 4.51 3.70 8.40
CA ALA A 27 3.92 2.46 8.88
C ALA A 27 4.94 1.32 8.84
N LYS A 28 5.00 0.56 9.92
CA LYS A 28 5.95 -0.55 10.07
C LYS A 28 5.20 -1.85 10.37
N ILE A 29 5.76 -2.94 9.89
CA ILE A 29 5.35 -4.26 10.33
C ILE A 29 6.15 -4.57 11.59
N LYS A 30 5.45 -4.84 12.69
CA LYS A 30 6.11 -5.16 13.96
C LYS A 30 6.21 -6.65 14.14
N ILE A 31 7.41 -7.10 14.47
CA ILE A 31 7.68 -8.51 14.77
C ILE A 31 7.67 -8.64 16.29
N LEU A 32 6.75 -9.42 16.81
CA LEU A 32 6.58 -9.61 18.25
C LEU A 32 7.03 -11.01 18.65
N LYS A 33 7.48 -11.14 19.89
CA LYS A 33 7.69 -12.44 20.48
C LYS A 33 6.33 -13.09 20.74
N ARG A 34 6.15 -14.33 20.30
CA ARG A 34 4.88 -15.06 20.46
C ARG A 34 4.46 -15.12 21.92
N GLY A 35 3.19 -14.82 22.18
CA GLY A 35 2.65 -14.78 23.54
C GLY A 35 3.03 -13.55 24.33
N SER A 36 3.61 -12.54 23.70
CA SER A 36 4.07 -11.31 24.34
C SER A 36 3.72 -10.11 23.47
N ARG A 37 3.71 -8.92 24.06
CA ARG A 37 3.59 -7.66 23.31
C ARG A 37 4.97 -7.03 23.07
N GLU A 38 6.03 -7.77 23.37
CA GLU A 38 7.38 -7.29 23.16
C GLU A 38 7.71 -7.21 21.67
N VAL A 39 8.05 -6.01 21.21
CA VAL A 39 8.47 -5.78 19.83
C VAL A 39 9.95 -6.15 19.72
N ILE A 40 10.23 -7.16 18.92
CA ILE A 40 11.61 -7.60 18.66
C ILE A 40 12.21 -6.73 17.55
N LYS A 41 11.42 -6.40 16.53
CA LYS A 41 11.91 -5.66 15.38
C LYS A 41 10.76 -4.95 14.67
N GLU A 42 11.06 -3.80 14.07
CA GLU A 42 10.14 -3.08 13.20
C GLU A 42 10.71 -3.05 11.78
N LEU A 43 9.88 -3.40 10.81
CA LEU A 43 10.30 -3.52 9.43
C LEU A 43 9.48 -2.62 8.53
N THR A 44 10.12 -1.99 7.54
CA THR A 44 9.42 -1.38 6.43
C THR A 44 8.80 -2.48 5.56
N PRO A 45 7.80 -2.15 4.70
CA PRO A 45 7.27 -3.14 3.77
C PRO A 45 8.34 -3.80 2.91
N GLN A 46 9.34 -3.03 2.47
CA GLN A 46 10.45 -3.58 1.68
C GLN A 46 11.30 -4.55 2.46
N GLU A 47 11.63 -4.20 3.70
CA GLU A 47 12.40 -5.09 4.58
C GLU A 47 11.61 -6.35 4.90
N PHE A 48 10.29 -6.22 5.10
CA PHE A 48 9.42 -7.35 5.38
C PHE A 48 9.41 -8.38 4.25
N ASN A 49 9.48 -7.94 3.01
CA ASN A 49 9.51 -8.85 1.87
C ASN A 49 10.73 -9.78 1.87
N LYS A 50 11.79 -9.38 2.56
CA LYS A 50 13.04 -10.15 2.68
C LYS A 50 13.18 -10.85 4.01
N PHE A 51 12.27 -10.59 4.94
CA PHE A 51 12.34 -11.15 6.29
C PHE A 51 11.70 -12.53 6.34
N ARG A 52 12.34 -13.43 7.06
CA ARG A 52 11.80 -14.76 7.30
C ARG A 52 11.28 -14.85 8.72
N THR A 53 9.96 -15.03 8.86
CA THR A 53 9.35 -15.22 10.17
C THR A 53 9.66 -16.62 10.70
N LYS A 54 9.83 -16.69 12.02
CA LYS A 54 10.07 -17.94 12.73
C LYS A 54 8.83 -18.31 13.55
N LYS A 55 8.78 -19.55 14.04
CA LYS A 55 7.63 -20.06 14.80
C LYS A 55 7.32 -19.24 16.06
N HIS A 56 8.34 -18.62 16.67
CA HIS A 56 8.19 -17.83 17.89
C HIS A 56 7.86 -16.36 17.60
N HIS A 57 7.64 -16.00 16.34
CA HIS A 57 7.28 -14.64 15.95
C HIS A 57 5.77 -14.50 15.71
N THR A 58 5.25 -13.35 16.09
CA THR A 58 3.91 -12.89 15.72
C THR A 58 4.04 -11.58 14.97
N LEU A 59 3.21 -11.38 13.96
CA LEU A 59 3.24 -10.17 13.14
C LEU A 59 2.14 -9.21 13.55
N ASN A 60 2.45 -7.92 13.57
CA ASN A 60 1.48 -6.87 13.84
C ASN A 60 1.51 -5.86 12.70
N PHE A 61 0.37 -5.67 12.04
CA PHE A 61 0.18 -4.77 10.91
C PHE A 61 -0.67 -3.56 11.27
N ASP A 62 -0.86 -3.27 12.54
CA ASP A 62 -1.80 -2.23 12.99
C ASP A 62 -1.48 -0.84 12.43
N ASP A 63 -0.22 -0.53 12.16
CA ASP A 63 0.17 0.75 11.58
C ASP A 63 -0.50 0.99 10.23
N PHE A 64 -0.80 -0.07 9.49
CA PHE A 64 -1.41 0.05 8.16
C PHE A 64 -2.91 0.36 8.22
N ASP A 65 -3.49 0.30 9.40
CA ASP A 65 -4.87 0.74 9.63
C ASP A 65 -4.94 2.12 10.28
N SER A 66 -3.79 2.78 10.46
CA SER A 66 -3.74 4.12 11.03
C SER A 66 -4.09 5.18 9.99
N PRO A 67 -5.19 5.94 10.16
CA PRO A 67 -5.52 7.05 9.28
C PRO A 67 -4.43 8.11 9.24
N GLU A 68 -3.85 8.40 10.40
CA GLU A 68 -2.85 9.46 10.55
C GLU A 68 -1.56 9.13 9.80
N LEU A 69 -1.08 7.90 9.90
CA LEU A 69 0.12 7.49 9.19
C LEU A 69 -0.09 7.58 7.68
N LEU A 70 -1.26 7.23 7.20
CA LEU A 70 -1.56 7.34 5.77
C LEU A 70 -1.67 8.81 5.33
N ARG A 71 -2.33 9.65 6.13
CA ARG A 71 -2.46 11.08 5.83
C ARG A 71 -1.10 11.80 5.81
N GLN A 72 -0.18 11.39 6.67
CA GLN A 72 1.18 11.94 6.74
C GLN A 72 2.10 11.34 5.68
N GLY A 73 1.62 10.37 4.92
CA GLY A 73 2.41 9.74 3.88
C GLY A 73 2.83 10.69 2.77
N ARG A 74 3.96 10.41 2.17
CA ARG A 74 4.49 11.18 1.04
C ARG A 74 4.12 10.50 -0.25
N ILE A 75 3.55 11.27 -1.17
CA ILE A 75 3.19 10.78 -2.49
C ILE A 75 4.47 10.46 -3.28
N ILE A 76 4.49 9.32 -3.92
CA ILE A 76 5.53 8.96 -4.87
C ILE A 76 5.08 9.50 -6.23
N HIS A 77 5.52 10.72 -6.53
CA HIS A 77 4.95 11.53 -7.60
C HIS A 77 5.00 10.87 -8.99
N ASP A 78 6.10 10.26 -9.33
CA ASP A 78 6.26 9.65 -10.67
C ASP A 78 5.16 8.63 -10.97
N ILE A 79 4.92 7.74 -10.01
CA ILE A 79 3.91 6.69 -10.17
C ILE A 79 2.51 7.26 -10.03
N PHE A 80 2.33 8.20 -9.09
CA PHE A 80 1.02 8.81 -8.86
C PHE A 80 0.54 9.61 -10.08
N GLU A 81 1.47 10.25 -10.81
CA GLU A 81 1.14 10.95 -12.05
C GLU A 81 0.68 9.98 -13.15
N ILE A 82 1.22 8.77 -13.20
CA ILE A 82 0.75 7.74 -14.12
C ILE A 82 -0.69 7.36 -13.78
N LEU A 83 -0.99 7.21 -12.49
CA LEU A 83 -2.34 6.92 -12.04
C LEU A 83 -3.31 8.04 -12.43
N LYS A 84 -2.95 9.29 -12.17
CA LYS A 84 -3.79 10.45 -12.52
C LYS A 84 -4.05 10.52 -14.02
N LYS A 85 -3.03 10.30 -14.83
CA LYS A 85 -3.16 10.29 -16.28
C LYS A 85 -4.11 9.19 -16.74
N SER A 86 -3.94 7.98 -16.22
CA SER A 86 -4.81 6.84 -16.55
C SER A 86 -6.25 7.13 -16.17
N TYR A 87 -6.46 7.74 -14.99
CA TYR A 87 -7.78 8.11 -14.52
C TYR A 87 -8.44 9.15 -15.45
N ARG A 88 -7.70 10.18 -15.85
CA ARG A 88 -8.20 11.21 -16.77
C ARG A 88 -8.54 10.65 -18.15
N GLU A 89 -7.77 9.69 -18.61
CA GLU A 89 -7.97 9.03 -19.90
C GLU A 89 -9.04 7.95 -19.86
N LYS A 90 -9.68 7.76 -18.71
CA LYS A 90 -10.71 6.74 -18.46
C LYS A 90 -10.21 5.31 -18.69
N THR A 91 -8.92 5.09 -18.56
CA THR A 91 -8.36 3.74 -18.51
C THR A 91 -8.74 3.09 -17.19
N PRO A 92 -9.31 1.88 -17.18
CA PRO A 92 -9.62 1.20 -15.93
C PRO A 92 -8.39 0.99 -15.08
N VAL A 93 -8.49 1.35 -13.79
CA VAL A 93 -7.41 1.17 -12.83
C VAL A 93 -7.95 0.42 -11.61
N ALA A 94 -7.09 -0.33 -10.98
CA ALA A 94 -7.38 -1.01 -9.73
C ALA A 94 -6.25 -0.76 -8.75
N ILE A 95 -6.59 -0.72 -7.47
CA ILE A 95 -5.63 -0.56 -6.41
C ILE A 95 -5.53 -1.87 -5.65
N LEU A 96 -4.32 -2.40 -5.57
CA LEU A 96 -4.02 -3.60 -4.79
C LEU A 96 -3.38 -3.16 -3.49
N THR A 97 -3.99 -3.51 -2.36
CA THR A 97 -3.47 -3.12 -1.06
C THR A 97 -3.73 -4.22 -0.03
N ALA A 98 -2.81 -4.35 0.92
CA ALA A 98 -2.97 -5.22 2.07
C ALA A 98 -3.71 -4.53 3.23
N ARG A 99 -4.04 -3.24 3.08
CA ARG A 99 -4.79 -2.51 4.11
C ARG A 99 -6.22 -3.04 4.18
N SER A 100 -6.74 -3.20 5.41
CA SER A 100 -8.05 -3.77 5.63
C SER A 100 -9.20 -2.76 5.47
N SER A 101 -8.92 -1.47 5.65
CA SER A 101 -9.96 -0.43 5.57
C SER A 101 -10.06 0.15 4.16
N SER A 102 -11.08 -0.23 3.43
CA SER A 102 -11.36 0.35 2.12
C SER A 102 -11.76 1.82 2.21
N GLU A 103 -12.43 2.22 3.30
CA GLU A 103 -12.81 3.61 3.52
C GLU A 103 -11.59 4.52 3.68
N LEU A 104 -10.59 4.06 4.40
CA LEU A 104 -9.35 4.80 4.60
C LEU A 104 -8.61 4.98 3.28
N VAL A 105 -8.53 3.95 2.47
CA VAL A 105 -7.89 3.99 1.15
C VAL A 105 -8.65 4.95 0.23
N ARG A 106 -9.97 4.90 0.25
CA ARG A 106 -10.82 5.81 -0.53
C ARG A 106 -10.61 7.26 -0.13
N GLU A 107 -10.57 7.53 1.17
CA GLU A 107 -10.32 8.88 1.70
C GLU A 107 -8.96 9.40 1.20
N PHE A 108 -7.94 8.55 1.19
CA PHE A 108 -6.63 8.90 0.69
C PHE A 108 -6.70 9.40 -0.77
N PHE A 109 -7.39 8.67 -1.62
CA PHE A 109 -7.50 9.06 -3.03
C PHE A 109 -8.33 10.31 -3.23
N LEU A 110 -9.44 10.45 -2.49
CA LEU A 110 -10.26 11.66 -2.54
C LEU A 110 -9.46 12.89 -2.13
N SER A 111 -8.65 12.78 -1.07
CA SER A 111 -7.80 13.87 -0.59
C SER A 111 -6.72 14.26 -1.59
N ASN A 112 -6.38 13.37 -2.51
CA ASN A 112 -5.37 13.60 -3.54
C ASN A 112 -5.96 13.83 -4.94
N GLY A 113 -7.25 14.13 -5.00
CA GLY A 113 -7.90 14.56 -6.25
C GLY A 113 -8.36 13.43 -7.16
N ILE A 114 -8.52 12.22 -6.64
CA ILE A 114 -9.03 11.08 -7.40
C ILE A 114 -10.32 10.60 -6.75
N ASP A 115 -11.40 10.61 -7.50
CA ASP A 115 -12.72 10.17 -7.01
C ASP A 115 -12.88 8.65 -7.04
#